data_651ba88aeb07497d9facade4528d480c
#
_entry.id   651ba88aeb07497d9facade4528d480c
#
_cell.length_a   1.000
_cell.length_b   1.000
_cell.length_c   1.000
_cell.angle_alpha   90.00
_cell.angle_beta   90.00
_cell.angle_gamma   90.00
#
_symmetry.space_group_name_H-M   'P 1'
#
loop_
_entity.id
_entity.type
_entity.pdbx_description
1 polymer ?
#
loop_
_entity_poly.entity_id
_entity_poly.type
_entity_poly.pdbx_seq_one_letter_code
_entity_poly.pdbx_strand_id
1 'polypeptide(L)'
;VRRRDIDVHPRPAGGDFDERTVVPFAVPDGLVGALGVYCVNTRERVLMVTYDDGPHESDTARILDVLEEHGARATFFVLAQQARRHPEVVRRMVRDGHEVALHGEDHRSLTTMSALEALRTIRRARRDVERIAGVRLRTYRPPYGHHSTLQSLLLALAGLRVVLWSGDAQDWVDGDADHVASLGRQAAFPGGMLLLHDNRADPETLQPGQALPAFDRAAVAQMLLEGLAADGYRLVTVTDAMRDHQPVRSMARQRMRGQ
;
A
#
# COMPACT_ATOMS: atom_id res chain seq x y z
N VAL A 1 12.13 -4.11 -16.51
CA VAL A 1 12.37 -2.67 -16.46
C VAL A 1 13.83 -2.46 -16.15
N ARG A 2 14.52 -1.66 -16.91
CA ARG A 2 15.93 -1.37 -16.66
C ARG A 2 16.01 -0.26 -15.63
N ARG A 3 17.04 -0.29 -14.76
CA ARG A 3 17.27 0.75 -13.74
C ARG A 3 17.22 2.17 -14.33
N ARG A 4 17.76 2.37 -15.55
CA ARG A 4 17.70 3.63 -16.29
C ARG A 4 16.27 4.10 -16.62
N ASP A 5 15.31 3.19 -16.73
CA ASP A 5 13.92 3.51 -17.08
C ASP A 5 13.15 4.02 -15.85
N ILE A 6 13.70 3.80 -14.64
CA ILE A 6 13.16 4.24 -13.35
C ILE A 6 13.84 5.55 -12.90
N ASP A 7 15.09 5.76 -13.30
CA ASP A 7 15.85 7.00 -13.00
C ASP A 7 15.31 8.24 -13.76
N VAL A 8 14.33 8.08 -14.65
CA VAL A 8 13.68 9.19 -15.39
C VAL A 8 12.74 10.00 -14.49
N HIS A 9 12.33 9.45 -13.33
CA HIS A 9 11.47 10.13 -12.40
C HIS A 9 12.32 10.69 -11.25
N PRO A 10 12.13 11.98 -10.90
CA PRO A 10 12.82 12.53 -9.74
C PRO A 10 12.44 11.68 -8.52
N ARG A 11 13.47 11.16 -7.84
CA ARG A 11 13.25 10.45 -6.59
C ARG A 11 12.79 11.44 -5.54
N PRO A 12 11.77 11.10 -4.73
CA PRO A 12 11.42 11.94 -3.60
C PRO A 12 12.64 12.11 -2.71
N ALA A 13 13.01 13.32 -2.39
CA ALA A 13 14.06 13.60 -1.44
C ALA A 13 13.67 13.03 -0.07
N GLY A 14 14.47 12.10 0.47
CA GLY A 14 14.34 11.65 1.85
C GLY A 14 13.64 10.31 2.10
N GLY A 15 13.23 9.56 1.08
CA GLY A 15 12.69 8.20 1.26
C GLY A 15 13.79 7.13 1.32
N ASP A 16 13.56 6.05 2.06
CA ASP A 16 14.44 4.83 2.13
C ASP A 16 14.61 4.10 0.78
N PHE A 17 14.35 4.79 -0.34
CA PHE A 17 14.34 4.24 -1.68
C PHE A 17 15.73 3.96 -2.26
N ASP A 18 16.77 4.59 -1.73
CA ASP A 18 18.13 4.48 -2.26
C ASP A 18 18.74 3.08 -2.10
N GLU A 19 18.18 2.26 -1.21
CA GLU A 19 18.66 0.89 -0.96
C GLU A 19 17.90 -0.20 -1.72
N ARG A 20 16.85 0.13 -2.49
CA ARG A 20 16.06 -0.87 -3.23
C ARG A 20 16.80 -1.32 -4.48
N THR A 21 17.23 -2.57 -4.46
CA THR A 21 17.83 -3.19 -5.65
C THR A 21 16.75 -3.50 -6.67
N VAL A 22 16.72 -2.76 -7.76
CA VAL A 22 15.89 -3.08 -8.92
C VAL A 22 16.50 -4.25 -9.65
N VAL A 23 15.70 -5.26 -9.97
CA VAL A 23 16.17 -6.42 -10.73
C VAL A 23 16.35 -6.00 -12.20
N PRO A 24 17.60 -5.91 -12.71
CA PRO A 24 17.88 -5.33 -14.04
C PRO A 24 17.67 -6.32 -15.19
N PHE A 25 17.21 -7.53 -14.93
CA PHE A 25 17.07 -8.60 -15.92
C PHE A 25 15.69 -9.24 -15.87
N ALA A 26 15.28 -9.83 -16.98
CA ALA A 26 14.05 -10.61 -17.04
C ALA A 26 14.16 -11.82 -16.10
N VAL A 27 13.24 -11.91 -15.17
CA VAL A 27 13.10 -13.06 -14.28
C VAL A 27 12.11 -14.02 -14.94
N PRO A 28 12.39 -15.33 -14.98
CA PRO A 28 11.43 -16.32 -15.47
C PRO A 28 10.05 -16.13 -14.81
N ASP A 29 8.97 -16.25 -15.56
CA ASP A 29 7.61 -15.96 -15.11
C ASP A 29 7.24 -16.68 -13.80
N GLY A 30 7.72 -17.89 -13.59
CA GLY A 30 7.51 -18.64 -12.36
C GLY A 30 8.17 -18.06 -11.11
N LEU A 31 9.23 -17.25 -11.27
CA LEU A 31 9.96 -16.60 -10.16
C LEU A 31 9.57 -15.13 -9.99
N VAL A 32 8.92 -14.54 -10.98
CA VAL A 32 8.49 -13.13 -10.97
C VAL A 32 7.58 -12.83 -9.78
N GLY A 33 6.78 -13.81 -9.37
CA GLY A 33 5.91 -13.67 -8.20
C GLY A 33 6.63 -13.50 -6.86
N ALA A 34 7.92 -13.86 -6.78
CA ALA A 34 8.74 -13.66 -5.58
C ALA A 34 9.21 -12.21 -5.40
N LEU A 35 8.96 -11.35 -6.38
CA LEU A 35 9.37 -9.96 -6.37
C LEU A 35 8.18 -9.05 -6.04
N GLY A 36 8.37 -8.14 -5.07
CA GLY A 36 7.38 -7.12 -4.73
C GLY A 36 7.23 -6.09 -5.86
N VAL A 37 5.99 -5.73 -6.19
CA VAL A 37 5.68 -4.59 -7.07
C VAL A 37 5.68 -3.32 -6.25
N TYR A 38 6.33 -2.26 -6.70
CA TYR A 38 6.35 -0.98 -5.97
C TYR A 38 5.91 0.22 -6.80
N CYS A 39 5.86 0.12 -8.12
CA CYS A 39 5.27 1.10 -9.04
C CYS A 39 4.96 0.44 -10.38
N VAL A 40 4.42 1.20 -11.31
CA VAL A 40 4.29 0.78 -12.71
C VAL A 40 5.13 1.70 -13.61
N ASN A 41 5.60 1.15 -14.74
CA ASN A 41 6.40 1.90 -15.71
C ASN A 41 5.47 2.60 -16.71
N THR A 42 5.29 3.90 -16.51
CA THR A 42 4.50 4.74 -17.42
C THR A 42 4.97 6.19 -17.36
N ARG A 43 4.67 6.95 -18.41
CA ARG A 43 4.82 8.41 -18.45
C ARG A 43 3.48 9.14 -18.24
N GLU A 44 2.38 8.39 -18.25
CA GLU A 44 1.05 8.94 -17.96
C GLU A 44 0.99 9.38 -16.50
N ARG A 45 0.34 10.50 -16.24
CA ARG A 45 0.10 10.99 -14.88
C ARG A 45 -0.98 10.17 -14.18
N VAL A 46 -0.73 8.87 -14.03
CA VAL A 46 -1.52 7.96 -13.19
C VAL A 46 -0.79 7.76 -11.87
N LEU A 47 -1.54 7.68 -10.77
CA LEU A 47 -1.00 7.47 -9.42
C LEU A 47 -1.91 6.50 -8.68
N MET A 48 -1.33 5.62 -7.88
CA MET A 48 -2.06 4.74 -6.98
C MET A 48 -1.97 5.32 -5.56
N VAL A 49 -3.07 5.84 -5.03
CA VAL A 49 -3.18 6.19 -3.62
C VAL A 49 -3.62 4.95 -2.86
N THR A 50 -2.87 4.58 -1.82
CA THR A 50 -3.12 3.35 -1.06
C THR A 50 -3.14 3.62 0.43
N TYR A 51 -4.05 2.95 1.14
CA TYR A 51 -4.23 3.05 2.58
C TYR A 51 -4.01 1.68 3.22
N ASP A 52 -3.24 1.64 4.30
CA ASP A 52 -2.93 0.44 5.07
C ASP A 52 -3.60 0.49 6.46
N ASP A 53 -3.66 -0.66 7.17
CA ASP A 53 -4.04 -0.87 8.56
C ASP A 53 -5.54 -0.88 8.87
N GLY A 54 -6.38 -0.36 7.99
CA GLY A 54 -7.82 -0.31 8.18
C GLY A 54 -8.56 -1.65 8.02
N PRO A 55 -9.90 -1.54 7.97
CA PRO A 55 -10.68 -0.32 8.11
C PRO A 55 -10.80 0.16 9.57
N HIS A 56 -10.95 1.46 9.73
CA HIS A 56 -11.39 2.11 10.97
C HIS A 56 -12.81 2.65 10.80
N GLU A 57 -13.62 2.58 11.85
CA GLU A 57 -15.05 2.93 11.79
C GLU A 57 -15.28 4.36 11.28
N SER A 58 -14.58 5.34 11.85
CA SER A 58 -14.74 6.75 11.52
C SER A 58 -13.78 7.25 10.45
N ASP A 59 -12.48 6.98 10.60
CA ASP A 59 -11.47 7.59 9.74
C ASP A 59 -11.55 7.08 8.32
N THR A 60 -11.67 5.76 8.14
CA THR A 60 -11.86 5.17 6.81
C THR A 60 -13.15 5.65 6.16
N ALA A 61 -14.25 5.74 6.93
CA ALA A 61 -15.54 6.20 6.40
C ALA A 61 -15.44 7.64 5.87
N ARG A 62 -14.78 8.55 6.59
CA ARG A 62 -14.56 9.94 6.18
C ARG A 62 -13.61 10.06 4.99
N ILE A 63 -12.58 9.22 4.91
CA ILE A 63 -11.72 9.14 3.73
C ILE A 63 -12.53 8.70 2.50
N LEU A 64 -13.43 7.72 2.65
CA LEU A 64 -14.30 7.30 1.56
C LEU A 64 -15.25 8.41 1.09
N ASP A 65 -15.76 9.25 2.01
CA ASP A 65 -16.57 10.43 1.65
C ASP A 65 -15.76 11.40 0.77
N VAL A 66 -14.52 11.70 1.18
CA VAL A 66 -13.62 12.57 0.41
C VAL A 66 -13.29 11.99 -0.96
N LEU A 67 -13.00 10.69 -1.04
CA LEU A 67 -12.73 10.01 -2.32
C LEU A 67 -13.93 10.06 -3.26
N GLU A 68 -15.16 9.90 -2.73
CA GLU A 68 -16.41 10.00 -3.48
C GLU A 68 -16.61 11.42 -4.02
N GLU A 69 -16.43 12.46 -3.20
CA GLU A 69 -16.53 13.87 -3.60
C GLU A 69 -15.57 14.23 -4.74
N HIS A 70 -14.39 13.63 -4.76
CA HIS A 70 -13.39 13.84 -5.83
C HIS A 70 -13.54 12.88 -7.02
N GLY A 71 -14.48 11.94 -7.00
CA GLY A 71 -14.60 10.88 -8.01
C GLY A 71 -13.34 10.02 -8.12
N ALA A 72 -12.59 9.92 -7.03
CA ALA A 72 -11.28 9.27 -6.97
C ALA A 72 -11.41 7.81 -6.53
N ARG A 73 -10.48 6.96 -6.99
CA ARG A 73 -10.37 5.57 -6.55
C ARG A 73 -9.05 5.32 -5.85
N ALA A 74 -9.10 4.49 -4.81
CA ALA A 74 -7.94 4.10 -4.02
C ALA A 74 -7.90 2.59 -3.82
N THR A 75 -6.78 2.08 -3.30
CA THR A 75 -6.64 0.69 -2.86
C THR A 75 -6.45 0.65 -1.35
N PHE A 76 -7.27 -0.13 -0.66
CA PHE A 76 -7.21 -0.31 0.78
C PHE A 76 -6.63 -1.68 1.11
N PHE A 77 -5.46 -1.72 1.72
CA PHE A 77 -4.83 -2.92 2.24
C PHE A 77 -5.31 -3.16 3.67
N VAL A 78 -6.34 -3.99 3.81
CA VAL A 78 -7.05 -4.17 5.07
C VAL A 78 -6.46 -5.29 5.92
N LEU A 79 -6.46 -5.11 7.23
CA LEU A 79 -6.21 -6.17 8.21
C LEU A 79 -7.48 -7.00 8.39
N ALA A 80 -7.37 -8.33 8.36
CA ALA A 80 -8.53 -9.20 8.48
C ALA A 80 -9.24 -9.04 9.84
N GLN A 81 -8.50 -8.78 10.91
CA GLN A 81 -9.09 -8.48 12.22
C GLN A 81 -9.95 -7.21 12.20
N GLN A 82 -9.53 -6.16 11.48
CA GLN A 82 -10.29 -4.92 11.35
C GLN A 82 -11.48 -5.10 10.40
N ALA A 83 -11.30 -5.83 9.30
CA ALA A 83 -12.39 -6.16 8.39
C ALA A 83 -13.53 -6.92 9.09
N ARG A 84 -13.21 -7.81 10.04
CA ARG A 84 -14.24 -8.50 10.86
C ARG A 84 -14.96 -7.57 11.84
N ARG A 85 -14.29 -6.52 12.32
CA ARG A 85 -14.88 -5.53 13.22
C ARG A 85 -15.80 -4.54 12.48
N HIS A 86 -15.40 -4.17 11.27
CA HIS A 86 -16.07 -3.13 10.44
C HIS A 86 -16.44 -3.65 9.06
N PRO A 87 -17.22 -4.74 8.94
CA PRO A 87 -17.52 -5.39 7.66
C PRO A 87 -18.33 -4.50 6.71
N GLU A 88 -19.12 -3.56 7.23
CA GLU A 88 -19.90 -2.59 6.47
C GLU A 88 -18.99 -1.59 5.72
N VAL A 89 -17.88 -1.17 6.35
CA VAL A 89 -16.89 -0.26 5.73
C VAL A 89 -16.20 -0.97 4.56
N VAL A 90 -15.80 -2.24 4.74
CA VAL A 90 -15.23 -3.05 3.64
C VAL A 90 -16.20 -3.18 2.47
N ARG A 91 -17.49 -3.44 2.76
CA ARG A 91 -18.51 -3.52 1.69
C ARG A 91 -18.73 -2.18 1.01
N ARG A 92 -18.62 -1.07 1.75
CA ARG A 92 -18.66 0.29 1.19
C ARG A 92 -17.51 0.52 0.24
N MET A 93 -16.26 0.19 0.60
CA MET A 93 -15.09 0.30 -0.29
C MET A 93 -15.35 -0.36 -1.65
N VAL A 94 -15.88 -1.59 -1.64
CA VAL A 94 -16.17 -2.33 -2.89
C VAL A 94 -17.30 -1.68 -3.68
N ARG A 95 -18.39 -1.28 -3.02
CA ARG A 95 -19.55 -0.65 -3.66
C ARG A 95 -19.17 0.66 -4.35
N ASP A 96 -18.31 1.46 -3.71
CA ASP A 96 -17.87 2.76 -4.19
C ASP A 96 -16.71 2.63 -5.22
N GLY A 97 -16.35 1.38 -5.61
CA GLY A 97 -15.41 1.09 -6.70
C GLY A 97 -13.93 1.13 -6.31
N HIS A 98 -13.64 1.12 -5.02
CA HIS A 98 -12.25 0.99 -4.54
C HIS A 98 -11.78 -0.46 -4.59
N GLU A 99 -10.47 -0.66 -4.64
CA GLU A 99 -9.87 -1.98 -4.50
C GLU A 99 -9.69 -2.31 -3.01
N VAL A 100 -10.23 -3.47 -2.59
CA VAL A 100 -9.88 -4.08 -1.31
C VAL A 100 -8.76 -5.08 -1.54
N ALA A 101 -7.67 -4.93 -0.81
CA ALA A 101 -6.48 -5.76 -0.83
C ALA A 101 -6.19 -6.28 0.58
N LEU A 102 -5.24 -7.19 0.74
CA LEU A 102 -4.92 -7.76 2.05
C LEU A 102 -3.65 -7.15 2.63
N HIS A 103 -3.69 -6.74 3.91
CA HIS A 103 -2.50 -6.34 4.68
C HIS A 103 -2.02 -7.42 5.65
N GLY A 104 -2.88 -8.34 6.02
CA GLY A 104 -2.56 -9.45 6.94
C GLY A 104 -3.75 -9.91 7.75
N GLU A 105 -3.50 -10.78 8.70
CA GLU A 105 -4.45 -11.12 9.76
C GLU A 105 -4.51 -9.97 10.77
N ASP A 106 -3.33 -9.58 11.22
CA ASP A 106 -2.96 -8.50 12.11
C ASP A 106 -1.69 -7.83 11.54
N HIS A 107 -1.15 -6.81 12.22
CA HIS A 107 0.00 -6.07 11.74
C HIS A 107 1.37 -6.71 12.10
N ARG A 108 1.42 -8.03 12.37
CA ARG A 108 2.69 -8.73 12.64
C ARG A 108 3.53 -8.87 11.37
N SER A 109 4.83 -8.63 11.50
CA SER A 109 5.78 -8.86 10.42
C SER A 109 5.78 -10.33 9.98
N LEU A 110 5.73 -10.59 8.66
CA LEU A 110 5.82 -11.96 8.15
C LEU A 110 7.14 -12.64 8.50
N THR A 111 8.22 -11.88 8.69
CA THR A 111 9.54 -12.44 9.00
C THR A 111 9.63 -13.06 10.39
N THR A 112 8.63 -12.83 11.26
CA THR A 112 8.51 -13.51 12.56
C THR A 112 7.91 -14.91 12.45
N MET A 113 7.44 -15.30 11.25
CA MET A 113 6.78 -16.58 10.98
C MET A 113 7.60 -17.43 10.02
N SER A 114 7.52 -18.74 10.14
CA SER A 114 7.99 -19.64 9.10
C SER A 114 7.18 -19.44 7.81
N ALA A 115 7.75 -19.81 6.66
CA ALA A 115 7.08 -19.58 5.37
C ALA A 115 5.72 -20.33 5.24
N LEU A 116 5.61 -21.52 5.83
CA LEU A 116 4.34 -22.27 5.83
C LEU A 116 3.31 -21.68 6.80
N GLU A 117 3.76 -21.21 7.95
CA GLU A 117 2.89 -20.52 8.90
C GLU A 117 2.35 -19.22 8.31
N ALA A 118 3.22 -18.38 7.73
CA ALA A 118 2.82 -17.18 7.01
C ALA A 118 1.79 -17.49 5.92
N LEU A 119 2.04 -18.52 5.08
CA LEU A 119 1.10 -18.93 4.04
C LEU A 119 -0.27 -19.32 4.61
N ARG A 120 -0.30 -20.12 5.69
CA ARG A 120 -1.57 -20.55 6.32
C ARG A 120 -2.33 -19.37 6.91
N THR A 121 -1.63 -18.48 7.63
CA THR A 121 -2.20 -17.27 8.24
C THR A 121 -2.80 -16.35 7.18
N ILE A 122 -2.03 -16.04 6.14
CA ILE A 122 -2.48 -15.14 5.07
C ILE A 122 -3.63 -15.76 4.24
N ARG A 123 -3.61 -17.07 3.98
CA ARG A 123 -4.73 -17.74 3.29
C ARG A 123 -6.02 -17.75 4.11
N ARG A 124 -5.93 -17.82 5.43
CA ARG A 124 -7.10 -17.69 6.33
C ARG A 124 -7.62 -16.26 6.32
N ALA A 125 -6.75 -15.29 6.57
CA ALA A 125 -7.08 -13.86 6.52
C ALA A 125 -7.75 -13.47 5.20
N ARG A 126 -7.16 -13.89 4.07
CA ARG A 126 -7.72 -13.69 2.74
C ARG A 126 -9.15 -14.20 2.61
N ARG A 127 -9.42 -15.45 3.02
CA ARG A 127 -10.77 -16.05 2.94
C ARG A 127 -11.80 -15.26 3.75
N ASP A 128 -11.40 -14.76 4.93
CA ASP A 128 -12.29 -13.99 5.77
C ASP A 128 -12.63 -12.64 5.13
N VAL A 129 -11.62 -11.92 4.61
CA VAL A 129 -11.84 -10.64 3.92
C VAL A 129 -12.61 -10.85 2.61
N GLU A 130 -12.30 -11.88 1.80
CA GLU A 130 -13.06 -12.20 0.58
C GLU A 130 -14.53 -12.48 0.86
N ARG A 131 -14.84 -13.16 1.98
CA ARG A 131 -16.23 -13.43 2.40
C ARG A 131 -16.95 -12.13 2.78
N ILE A 132 -16.28 -11.20 3.44
CA ILE A 132 -16.84 -9.91 3.86
C ILE A 132 -17.04 -9.00 2.65
N ALA A 133 -16.01 -8.88 1.81
CA ALA A 133 -15.97 -8.00 0.66
C ALA A 133 -16.83 -8.49 -0.53
N GLY A 134 -17.08 -9.80 -0.63
CA GLY A 134 -17.76 -10.41 -1.78
C GLY A 134 -16.93 -10.42 -3.08
N VAL A 135 -15.65 -10.09 -3.01
CA VAL A 135 -14.73 -10.05 -4.15
C VAL A 135 -13.47 -10.85 -3.87
N ARG A 136 -12.78 -11.27 -4.94
CA ARG A 136 -11.52 -12.01 -4.81
C ARG A 136 -10.34 -11.06 -4.67
N LEU A 137 -9.54 -11.24 -3.62
CA LEU A 137 -8.32 -10.46 -3.40
C LEU A 137 -7.17 -11.01 -4.25
N ARG A 138 -6.40 -10.12 -4.87
CA ARG A 138 -5.28 -10.45 -5.75
C ARG A 138 -3.94 -9.91 -5.27
N THR A 139 -3.99 -8.89 -4.42
CA THR A 139 -2.84 -8.12 -3.95
C THR A 139 -2.70 -8.26 -2.44
N TYR A 140 -1.46 -8.27 -1.98
CA TYR A 140 -1.10 -8.36 -0.58
C TYR A 140 0.09 -7.44 -0.31
N ARG A 141 -0.02 -6.60 0.69
CA ARG A 141 1.09 -5.81 1.21
C ARG A 141 1.48 -6.36 2.58
N PRO A 142 2.73 -6.84 2.76
CA PRO A 142 3.16 -7.30 4.07
C PRO A 142 3.35 -6.11 5.03
N PRO A 143 2.96 -6.24 6.31
CA PRO A 143 3.28 -5.25 7.34
C PRO A 143 4.77 -4.87 7.31
N TYR A 144 5.07 -3.58 7.44
CA TYR A 144 6.43 -3.02 7.32
C TYR A 144 7.14 -3.29 5.98
N GLY A 145 6.47 -3.82 4.98
CA GLY A 145 7.09 -4.32 3.76
C GLY A 145 7.95 -5.57 3.98
N HIS A 146 7.93 -6.17 5.16
CA HIS A 146 8.82 -7.27 5.55
C HIS A 146 8.34 -8.63 5.04
N HIS A 147 9.15 -9.27 4.21
CA HIS A 147 8.89 -10.62 3.72
C HIS A 147 10.19 -11.29 3.26
N SER A 148 10.23 -12.62 3.28
CA SER A 148 11.30 -13.39 2.65
C SER A 148 10.93 -13.74 1.21
N THR A 149 11.93 -14.04 0.37
CA THR A 149 11.73 -14.50 -1.01
C THR A 149 10.85 -15.75 -1.07
N LEU A 150 11.04 -16.69 -0.14
CA LEU A 150 10.24 -17.93 -0.08
C LEU A 150 8.78 -17.62 0.28
N GLN A 151 8.54 -16.72 1.24
CA GLN A 151 7.19 -16.30 1.58
C GLN A 151 6.49 -15.66 0.39
N SER A 152 7.16 -14.74 -0.31
CA SER A 152 6.61 -14.11 -1.52
C SER A 152 6.30 -15.11 -2.62
N LEU A 153 7.19 -16.09 -2.85
CA LEU A 153 6.97 -17.13 -3.85
C LEU A 153 5.74 -17.97 -3.50
N LEU A 154 5.62 -18.42 -2.25
CA LEU A 154 4.47 -19.21 -1.80
C LEU A 154 3.15 -18.42 -1.88
N LEU A 155 3.16 -17.13 -1.56
CA LEU A 155 2.01 -16.26 -1.70
C LEU A 155 1.63 -16.06 -3.16
N ALA A 156 2.60 -15.88 -4.05
CA ALA A 156 2.38 -15.77 -5.49
C ALA A 156 1.75 -17.08 -6.06
N LEU A 157 2.27 -18.24 -5.66
CA LEU A 157 1.68 -19.55 -6.02
C LEU A 157 0.25 -19.72 -5.48
N ALA A 158 -0.06 -19.07 -4.36
CA ALA A 158 -1.42 -19.00 -3.81
C ALA A 158 -2.31 -17.93 -4.49
N GLY A 159 -1.82 -17.24 -5.53
CA GLY A 159 -2.54 -16.25 -6.30
C GLY A 159 -2.62 -14.87 -5.63
N LEU A 160 -1.67 -14.55 -4.74
CA LEU A 160 -1.50 -13.22 -4.14
C LEU A 160 -0.19 -12.59 -4.62
N ARG A 161 -0.25 -11.40 -5.18
CA ARG A 161 0.94 -10.61 -5.55
C ARG A 161 1.37 -9.74 -4.39
N VAL A 162 2.64 -9.81 -4.04
CA VAL A 162 3.22 -8.88 -3.07
C VAL A 162 3.35 -7.50 -3.71
N VAL A 163 2.82 -6.49 -3.04
CA VAL A 163 2.83 -5.10 -3.46
C VAL A 163 3.45 -4.27 -2.34
N LEU A 164 4.35 -3.38 -2.68
CA LEU A 164 4.99 -2.45 -1.75
C LEU A 164 4.49 -1.02 -2.05
N TRP A 165 5.36 -0.01 -1.89
CA TRP A 165 5.08 1.39 -2.23
C TRP A 165 6.33 2.04 -2.80
N SER A 166 6.16 3.16 -3.48
CA SER A 166 7.24 3.93 -4.09
C SER A 166 7.25 5.39 -3.63
N GLY A 167 6.22 5.82 -2.91
CA GLY A 167 6.11 7.11 -2.25
C GLY A 167 5.52 6.91 -0.86
N ASP A 168 5.89 7.76 0.10
CA ASP A 168 5.46 7.69 1.49
C ASP A 168 5.11 9.10 1.97
N ALA A 169 3.89 9.28 2.47
CA ALA A 169 3.43 10.54 3.05
C ALA A 169 3.90 10.74 4.50
N GLN A 170 4.54 9.73 5.10
CA GLN A 170 5.00 9.72 6.49
C GLN A 170 3.89 10.04 7.52
N ASP A 171 2.66 9.64 7.22
CA ASP A 171 1.46 9.88 8.03
C ASP A 171 1.39 9.02 9.31
N TRP A 172 2.43 8.25 9.57
CA TRP A 172 2.65 7.48 10.79
C TRP A 172 3.55 8.21 11.80
N VAL A 173 4.13 9.36 11.42
CA VAL A 173 4.91 10.26 12.29
C VAL A 173 4.00 11.40 12.74
N ASP A 174 4.23 11.93 13.95
CA ASP A 174 3.51 13.09 14.44
C ASP A 174 3.76 14.32 13.55
N GLY A 175 2.69 15.06 13.26
CA GLY A 175 2.73 16.20 12.35
C GLY A 175 1.34 16.84 12.20
N ASP A 176 1.22 17.78 11.28
CA ASP A 176 -0.06 18.32 10.87
C ASP A 176 -0.52 17.77 9.51
N ALA A 177 -1.80 17.92 9.21
CA ALA A 177 -2.40 17.40 7.99
C ALA A 177 -1.80 18.02 6.72
N ASP A 178 -1.46 19.30 6.76
CA ASP A 178 -0.86 20.07 5.66
C ASP A 178 0.52 19.53 5.31
N HIS A 179 1.34 19.26 6.32
CA HIS A 179 2.67 18.70 6.15
C HIS A 179 2.62 17.30 5.52
N VAL A 180 1.75 16.43 6.04
CA VAL A 180 1.56 15.07 5.52
C VAL A 180 1.07 15.10 4.06
N ALA A 181 0.06 15.93 3.75
CA ALA A 181 -0.44 16.09 2.38
C ALA A 181 0.66 16.61 1.43
N SER A 182 1.48 17.56 1.90
CA SER A 182 2.61 18.09 1.14
C SER A 182 3.67 17.03 0.85
N LEU A 183 4.04 16.20 1.84
CA LEU A 183 4.98 15.09 1.65
C LEU A 183 4.41 14.07 0.66
N GLY A 184 3.14 13.70 0.78
CA GLY A 184 2.49 12.81 -0.17
C GLY A 184 2.51 13.34 -1.60
N ARG A 185 2.23 14.65 -1.79
CA ARG A 185 2.31 15.29 -3.11
C ARG A 185 3.74 15.31 -3.66
N GLN A 186 4.74 15.62 -2.83
CA GLN A 186 6.16 15.60 -3.23
C GLN A 186 6.65 14.19 -3.60
N ALA A 187 6.11 13.16 -2.96
CA ALA A 187 6.45 11.77 -3.25
C ALA A 187 5.76 11.22 -4.51
N ALA A 188 4.80 11.97 -5.10
CA ALA A 188 4.04 11.55 -6.26
C ALA A 188 4.87 11.65 -7.55
N PHE A 189 4.80 10.61 -8.39
CA PHE A 189 5.37 10.61 -9.74
C PHE A 189 4.53 9.71 -10.65
N PRO A 190 4.60 9.86 -12.00
CA PRO A 190 3.84 9.05 -12.94
C PRO A 190 4.08 7.54 -12.73
N GLY A 191 3.00 6.80 -12.46
CA GLY A 191 3.04 5.38 -12.15
C GLY A 191 3.45 5.04 -10.72
N GLY A 192 3.61 6.03 -9.84
CA GLY A 192 3.95 5.85 -8.43
C GLY A 192 2.82 5.20 -7.63
N MET A 193 3.20 4.62 -6.49
CA MET A 193 2.29 4.04 -5.51
C MET A 193 2.57 4.70 -4.15
N LEU A 194 1.61 5.46 -3.66
CA LEU A 194 1.73 6.27 -2.46
C LEU A 194 1.16 5.52 -1.26
N LEU A 195 1.95 5.42 -0.18
CA LEU A 195 1.55 4.87 1.10
C LEU A 195 0.95 5.94 2.00
N LEU A 196 -0.23 5.64 2.51
CA LEU A 196 -0.90 6.30 3.62
C LEU A 196 -1.53 5.22 4.52
N HIS A 197 -2.10 5.64 5.65
CA HIS A 197 -2.80 4.76 6.57
C HIS A 197 -4.18 5.35 6.89
N ASP A 198 -5.22 4.52 6.83
CA ASP A 198 -6.59 4.90 7.23
C ASP A 198 -6.90 4.51 8.68
N ASN A 199 -5.96 3.82 9.30
CA ASN A 199 -5.88 3.55 10.74
C ASN A 199 -4.41 3.39 11.11
N ARG A 200 -4.10 3.40 12.40
CA ARG A 200 -2.79 3.01 12.89
C ARG A 200 -2.89 1.73 13.69
N ALA A 201 -2.34 0.63 13.16
CA ALA A 201 -2.39 -0.68 13.78
C ALA A 201 -1.36 -0.89 14.90
N ASP A 202 -0.33 -0.04 14.99
CA ASP A 202 0.85 -0.29 15.83
C ASP A 202 1.09 0.76 16.92
N PRO A 203 0.21 0.87 17.94
CA PRO A 203 0.56 1.63 19.14
C PRO A 203 1.77 1.04 19.88
N GLU A 204 2.08 -0.25 19.64
CA GLU A 204 3.15 -0.99 20.31
C GLU A 204 4.56 -0.61 19.85
N THR A 205 4.69 -0.01 18.66
CA THR A 205 5.99 0.44 18.13
C THR A 205 6.38 1.85 18.55
N LEU A 206 5.53 2.52 19.35
CA LEU A 206 5.84 3.84 19.88
C LEU A 206 7.05 3.78 20.80
N GLN A 207 8.05 4.59 20.47
CA GLN A 207 9.17 4.84 21.39
C GLN A 207 8.69 5.66 22.60
N PRO A 208 9.34 5.55 23.78
CA PRO A 208 9.02 6.38 24.92
C PRO A 208 9.04 7.87 24.53
N GLY A 209 7.94 8.57 24.77
CA GLY A 209 7.78 10.00 24.43
C GLY A 209 7.23 10.29 23.03
N GLN A 210 7.00 9.29 22.19
CA GLN A 210 6.25 9.47 20.95
C GLN A 210 4.75 9.37 21.19
N ALA A 211 4.00 10.30 20.58
CA ALA A 211 2.54 10.25 20.52
C ALA A 211 2.07 9.64 19.20
N LEU A 212 0.88 9.06 19.20
CA LEU A 212 0.18 8.72 17.96
C LEU A 212 -0.13 10.01 17.18
N PRO A 213 0.00 10.01 15.83
CA PRO A 213 -0.45 11.13 15.02
C PRO A 213 -1.91 11.46 15.32
N ALA A 214 -2.17 12.74 15.64
CA ALA A 214 -3.49 13.21 16.03
C ALA A 214 -4.19 14.04 14.92
N PHE A 215 -3.59 14.17 13.75
CA PHE A 215 -4.19 14.92 12.63
C PHE A 215 -5.40 14.19 12.03
N ASP A 216 -6.27 14.97 11.40
CA ASP A 216 -7.42 14.47 10.66
C ASP A 216 -7.00 13.83 9.34
N ARG A 217 -7.14 12.51 9.22
CA ARG A 217 -6.77 11.74 8.02
C ARG A 217 -7.64 12.07 6.81
N ALA A 218 -8.90 12.44 7.03
CA ALA A 218 -9.76 12.90 5.95
C ALA A 218 -9.33 14.27 5.42
N ALA A 219 -8.86 15.18 6.29
CA ALA A 219 -8.29 16.44 5.85
C ALA A 219 -7.00 16.24 5.04
N VAL A 220 -6.14 15.28 5.44
CA VAL A 220 -4.97 14.89 4.62
C VAL A 220 -5.43 14.40 3.25
N ALA A 221 -6.43 13.51 3.18
CA ALA A 221 -6.96 13.00 1.91
C ALA A 221 -7.48 14.14 1.04
N GLN A 222 -8.27 15.07 1.60
CA GLN A 222 -8.81 16.24 0.89
C GLN A 222 -7.70 17.08 0.24
N MET A 223 -6.74 17.55 1.02
CA MET A 223 -5.65 18.40 0.54
C MET A 223 -4.74 17.69 -0.46
N LEU A 224 -4.46 16.41 -0.22
CA LEU A 224 -3.66 15.60 -1.13
C LEU A 224 -4.36 15.41 -2.48
N LEU A 225 -5.66 15.07 -2.49
CA LEU A 225 -6.42 14.86 -3.72
C LEU A 225 -6.55 16.15 -4.53
N GLU A 226 -6.80 17.28 -3.88
CA GLU A 226 -6.80 18.60 -4.54
C GLU A 226 -5.45 18.91 -5.19
N GLY A 227 -4.36 18.69 -4.46
CA GLY A 227 -3.01 18.90 -4.98
C GLY A 227 -2.67 17.98 -6.16
N LEU A 228 -3.01 16.69 -6.07
CA LEU A 228 -2.77 15.72 -7.14
C LEU A 228 -3.62 16.01 -8.38
N ALA A 229 -4.87 16.45 -8.21
CA ALA A 229 -5.73 16.87 -9.30
C ALA A 229 -5.18 18.12 -10.02
N ALA A 230 -4.71 19.11 -9.25
CA ALA A 230 -4.04 20.31 -9.79
C ALA A 230 -2.76 19.95 -10.59
N ASP A 231 -2.04 18.90 -10.17
CA ASP A 231 -0.86 18.37 -10.89
C ASP A 231 -1.26 17.49 -12.10
N GLY A 232 -2.55 17.29 -12.33
CA GLY A 232 -3.08 16.53 -13.47
C GLY A 232 -2.98 15.01 -13.30
N TYR A 233 -2.87 14.50 -12.08
CA TYR A 233 -2.89 13.06 -11.82
C TYR A 233 -4.30 12.48 -11.89
N ARG A 234 -4.41 11.32 -12.53
CA ARG A 234 -5.59 10.44 -12.48
C ARG A 234 -5.31 9.31 -11.50
N LEU A 235 -6.17 9.16 -10.50
CA LEU A 235 -6.05 8.11 -9.51
C LEU A 235 -6.65 6.80 -10.02
N VAL A 236 -5.91 5.71 -9.83
CA VAL A 236 -6.28 4.36 -10.25
C VAL A 236 -6.00 3.35 -9.14
N THR A 237 -6.70 2.22 -9.16
CA THR A 237 -6.39 1.14 -8.23
C THR A 237 -5.09 0.43 -8.61
N VAL A 238 -4.48 -0.26 -7.66
CA VAL A 238 -3.23 -1.03 -7.88
C VAL A 238 -3.45 -2.10 -8.95
N THR A 239 -4.57 -2.81 -8.90
CA THR A 239 -4.89 -3.86 -9.90
C THR A 239 -5.09 -3.26 -11.28
N ASP A 240 -5.78 -2.12 -11.42
CA ASP A 240 -5.97 -1.45 -12.71
C ASP A 240 -4.65 -0.95 -13.26
N ALA A 241 -3.82 -0.29 -12.44
CA ALA A 241 -2.49 0.16 -12.89
C ALA A 241 -1.61 -1.00 -13.38
N MET A 242 -1.60 -2.13 -12.66
CA MET A 242 -0.82 -3.31 -13.06
C MET A 242 -1.40 -4.06 -14.28
N ARG A 243 -2.69 -3.88 -14.60
CA ARG A 243 -3.29 -4.40 -15.83
C ARG A 243 -2.89 -3.58 -17.03
N ASP A 244 -2.92 -2.25 -16.90
CA ASP A 244 -2.78 -1.30 -18.00
C ASP A 244 -1.31 -0.92 -18.27
N HIS A 245 -0.43 -1.10 -17.28
CA HIS A 245 1.00 -0.75 -17.37
C HIS A 245 1.89 -1.87 -16.84
N GLN A 246 3.15 -1.88 -17.28
CA GLN A 246 4.14 -2.88 -16.85
C GLN A 246 4.55 -2.67 -15.38
N PRO A 247 4.34 -3.65 -14.48
CA PRO A 247 4.77 -3.56 -13.10
C PRO A 247 6.30 -3.49 -12.96
N VAL A 248 6.77 -2.57 -12.14
CA VAL A 248 8.16 -2.46 -11.73
C VAL A 248 8.34 -3.23 -10.42
N ARG A 249 9.30 -4.15 -10.40
CA ARG A 249 9.50 -5.11 -9.30
C ARG A 249 10.88 -4.97 -8.69
N SER A 250 10.97 -5.24 -7.41
CA SER A 250 12.21 -5.17 -6.67
C SER A 250 12.32 -6.34 -5.70
N MET A 251 13.54 -6.78 -5.44
CA MET A 251 13.88 -7.67 -4.33
C MET A 251 14.16 -6.88 -3.04
N ALA A 252 14.02 -5.58 -3.04
CA ALA A 252 14.33 -4.77 -1.88
C ALA A 252 13.51 -5.21 -0.68
N ARG A 253 14.22 -5.49 0.38
CA ARG A 253 13.69 -5.58 1.72
C ARG A 253 13.86 -4.21 2.34
N GLN A 254 12.83 -3.67 2.95
CA GLN A 254 13.00 -2.51 3.78
C GLN A 254 13.88 -2.93 4.96
N ARG A 255 15.10 -2.40 5.05
CA ARG A 255 15.93 -2.57 6.23
C ARG A 255 15.49 -1.54 7.25
N MET A 256 15.08 -1.97 8.41
CA MET A 256 14.94 -1.05 9.54
C MET A 256 16.30 -0.45 9.85
N ARG A 257 16.41 0.88 9.90
CA ARG A 257 17.59 1.55 10.44
C ARG A 257 17.69 1.13 11.91
N GLY A 258 18.71 0.33 12.26
CA GLY A 258 19.04 0.03 13.66
C GLY A 258 19.00 -1.44 14.08
N GLN A 259 19.09 -2.41 13.18
CA GLN A 259 19.43 -3.81 13.52
C GLN A 259 20.79 -4.18 12.96
#